data_aa7056c17c8dcc7560a067c16760c2ac
#
_entry.id   aa7056c17c8dcc7560a067c16760c2ac
#
_cell.length_a   1.000
_cell.length_b   1.000
_cell.length_c   1.000
_cell.angle_alpha   90.00
_cell.angle_beta   90.00
_cell.angle_gamma   90.00
#
_symmetry.space_group_name_H-M   'P 1'
#
loop_
_entity.id
_entity.type
_entity.pdbx_description
1 polymer ?
#
loop_
_entity_poly.entity_id
_entity_poly.type
_entity_poly.pdbx_seq_one_letter_code
_entity_poly.pdbx_strand_id
1 'polypeptide(L)'
;MKKMLFSAYSLDIGGIETALITLLNKLQELDYDITLVLEKKQGIFLDKLNSKIKVIEYTPSNNQNIFIRKIKNMLKRVCFILKYKNKFDFSASFATYSLAGSFVARTASKNSALWVHTNYLTYFNMDINKFKNYFKILNYNMFKHIIFVSRNAKDDFLSIFQNLKDKVYVCNNVIDYRKIQALAKEENEVKKDENITTFLNVGRHEELAKKLTRLILASKKLKSDGFIFKILLVGDGQDTNLYQDLVKKENLQENIIFLGRKQNPYPYFNISDCVILTSDYEGYPVVFLESMILNKPIITTKVSDFEDIEGKFGYTTEKTVEDIYEKMKLFIENGFEIKEKFDAEKYNNEIIENLEKIF
;
A
#
# COMPACT_ATOMS: atom_id res chain seq x y z
N MET A 1 11.71 16.35 -23.19
CA MET A 1 10.80 15.58 -22.33
C MET A 1 11.39 14.20 -22.13
N LYS A 2 11.70 13.79 -20.87
CA LYS A 2 12.22 12.45 -20.59
C LYS A 2 11.13 11.41 -20.79
N LYS A 3 11.48 10.29 -21.44
CA LYS A 3 10.59 9.17 -21.71
C LYS A 3 10.69 8.13 -20.60
N MET A 4 9.57 7.86 -19.95
CA MET A 4 9.52 6.92 -18.82
C MET A 4 8.58 5.75 -19.13
N LEU A 5 8.97 4.56 -18.67
CA LEU A 5 8.11 3.39 -18.73
C LEU A 5 7.90 2.82 -17.32
N PHE A 6 6.65 2.64 -16.95
CA PHE A 6 6.28 1.92 -15.73
C PHE A 6 5.56 0.63 -16.10
N SER A 7 5.78 -0.43 -15.32
CA SER A 7 5.07 -1.69 -15.52
C SER A 7 4.40 -2.15 -14.23
N ALA A 8 3.16 -2.64 -14.36
CA ALA A 8 2.36 -3.18 -13.27
C ALA A 8 1.51 -4.37 -13.77
N TYR A 9 0.77 -5.02 -12.87
CA TYR A 9 -0.07 -6.16 -13.21
C TYR A 9 -1.39 -5.71 -13.84
N SER A 10 -2.17 -4.95 -13.13
CA SER A 10 -3.47 -4.36 -13.55
C SER A 10 -3.69 -3.04 -12.80
N LEU A 11 -4.83 -2.39 -13.01
CA LEU A 11 -5.27 -1.21 -12.28
C LEU A 11 -6.58 -1.46 -11.51
N ASP A 12 -6.66 -2.60 -10.84
CA ASP A 12 -7.76 -2.93 -9.94
C ASP A 12 -7.67 -2.14 -8.63
N ILE A 13 -8.62 -2.34 -7.70
CA ILE A 13 -8.60 -1.62 -6.41
C ILE A 13 -7.49 -2.18 -5.51
N GLY A 14 -6.53 -1.31 -5.16
CA GLY A 14 -5.46 -1.63 -4.23
C GLY A 14 -4.59 -0.43 -3.91
N GLY A 15 -3.85 -0.50 -2.80
CA GLY A 15 -2.95 0.58 -2.38
C GLY A 15 -1.78 0.81 -3.34
N ILE A 16 -1.24 -0.26 -3.94
CA ILE A 16 -0.16 -0.17 -4.94
C ILE A 16 -0.67 0.52 -6.21
N GLU A 17 -1.85 0.16 -6.67
CA GLU A 17 -2.48 0.72 -7.87
C GLU A 17 -2.83 2.19 -7.66
N THR A 18 -3.36 2.55 -6.49
CA THR A 18 -3.61 3.95 -6.11
C THR A 18 -2.31 4.77 -6.10
N ALA A 19 -1.25 4.24 -5.48
CA ALA A 19 0.05 4.89 -5.45
C ALA A 19 0.64 5.08 -6.86
N LEU A 20 0.52 4.05 -7.72
CA LEU A 20 1.00 4.12 -9.10
C LEU A 20 0.29 5.24 -9.87
N ILE A 21 -1.04 5.28 -9.83
CA ILE A 21 -1.82 6.29 -10.58
C ILE A 21 -1.48 7.69 -10.10
N THR A 22 -1.40 7.89 -8.79
CA THR A 22 -1.08 9.18 -8.20
C THR A 22 0.31 9.65 -8.66
N LEU A 23 1.31 8.75 -8.62
CA LEU A 23 2.65 9.03 -9.10
C LEU A 23 2.66 9.36 -10.60
N LEU A 24 2.03 8.53 -11.44
CA LEU A 24 2.04 8.73 -12.89
C LEU A 24 1.34 10.02 -13.30
N ASN A 25 0.20 10.35 -12.70
CA ASN A 25 -0.51 11.60 -12.96
C ASN A 25 0.35 12.80 -12.53
N LYS A 26 1.03 12.72 -11.38
CA LYS A 26 1.93 13.77 -10.90
C LYS A 26 3.14 13.97 -11.83
N LEU A 27 3.77 12.88 -12.28
CA LEU A 27 4.87 12.95 -13.25
C LEU A 27 4.40 13.51 -14.60
N GLN A 28 3.17 13.20 -15.04
CA GLN A 28 2.60 13.76 -16.26
C GLN A 28 2.38 15.28 -16.14
N GLU A 29 2.01 15.80 -14.96
CA GLU A 29 1.94 17.25 -14.70
C GLU A 29 3.32 17.94 -14.78
N LEU A 30 4.39 17.21 -14.54
CA LEU A 30 5.78 17.66 -14.64
C LEU A 30 6.39 17.42 -16.03
N ASP A 31 5.56 17.24 -17.06
CA ASP A 31 5.95 17.09 -18.47
C ASP A 31 6.86 15.89 -18.79
N TYR A 32 6.70 14.76 -18.08
CA TYR A 32 7.31 13.48 -18.47
C TYR A 32 6.45 12.75 -19.51
N ASP A 33 7.08 12.14 -20.54
CA ASP A 33 6.41 11.27 -21.53
C ASP A 33 6.28 9.86 -20.95
N ILE A 34 5.07 9.49 -20.50
CA ILE A 34 4.84 8.28 -19.71
C ILE A 34 4.17 7.19 -20.54
N THR A 35 4.77 6.00 -20.53
CA THR A 35 4.17 4.78 -21.01
C THR A 35 3.95 3.82 -19.83
N LEU A 36 2.73 3.39 -19.62
CA LEU A 36 2.36 2.36 -18.67
C LEU A 36 2.15 1.02 -19.39
N VAL A 37 2.86 -0.01 -18.98
CA VAL A 37 2.70 -1.38 -19.48
C VAL A 37 2.01 -2.22 -18.41
N LEU A 38 0.81 -2.70 -18.71
CA LEU A 38 0.05 -3.57 -17.82
C LEU A 38 0.17 -5.02 -18.29
N GLU A 39 0.30 -5.95 -17.37
CA GLU A 39 0.21 -7.38 -17.68
C GLU A 39 -1.21 -7.74 -18.10
N LYS A 40 -2.22 -7.11 -17.48
CA LYS A 40 -3.62 -7.13 -17.88
C LYS A 40 -4.15 -5.72 -17.94
N LYS A 41 -4.56 -5.27 -19.13
CA LYS A 41 -5.16 -3.94 -19.32
C LYS A 41 -6.61 -3.94 -18.84
N GLN A 42 -6.79 -4.00 -17.53
CA GLN A 42 -8.06 -4.00 -16.83
C GLN A 42 -7.96 -3.24 -15.51
N GLY A 43 -9.11 -2.92 -14.91
CA GLY A 43 -9.25 -2.32 -13.60
C GLY A 43 -9.95 -0.98 -13.63
N ILE A 44 -10.67 -0.68 -12.55
CA ILE A 44 -11.50 0.53 -12.42
C ILE A 44 -10.69 1.83 -12.41
N PHE A 45 -9.39 1.73 -12.21
CA PHE A 45 -8.53 2.90 -12.19
C PHE A 45 -7.98 3.32 -13.56
N LEU A 46 -8.27 2.57 -14.63
CA LEU A 46 -7.87 2.95 -15.99
C LEU A 46 -8.41 4.33 -16.38
N ASP A 47 -9.65 4.63 -16.00
CA ASP A 47 -10.31 5.91 -16.30
C ASP A 47 -9.80 7.07 -15.42
N LYS A 48 -9.00 6.77 -14.38
CA LYS A 48 -8.39 7.78 -13.50
C LYS A 48 -6.99 8.21 -13.94
N LEU A 49 -6.42 7.55 -14.95
CA LEU A 49 -5.15 7.95 -15.54
C LEU A 49 -5.33 9.20 -16.40
N ASN A 50 -4.33 10.09 -16.36
CA ASN A 50 -4.26 11.21 -17.30
C ASN A 50 -4.28 10.67 -18.74
N SER A 51 -5.11 11.25 -19.59
CA SER A 51 -5.32 10.82 -20.97
C SER A 51 -4.07 10.85 -21.87
N LYS A 52 -3.05 11.63 -21.46
CA LYS A 52 -1.75 11.68 -22.14
C LYS A 52 -0.87 10.46 -21.87
N ILE A 53 -1.16 9.67 -20.84
CA ILE A 53 -0.39 8.47 -20.48
C ILE A 53 -0.72 7.35 -21.46
N LYS A 54 0.30 6.85 -22.15
CA LYS A 54 0.14 5.74 -23.09
C LYS A 54 0.05 4.41 -22.34
N VAL A 55 -1.06 3.69 -22.48
CA VAL A 55 -1.24 2.38 -21.86
C VAL A 55 -1.08 1.25 -22.88
N ILE A 56 -0.17 0.31 -22.60
CA ILE A 56 0.15 -0.85 -23.43
C ILE A 56 -0.11 -2.12 -22.62
N GLU A 57 -0.55 -3.20 -23.27
CA GLU A 57 -0.68 -4.50 -22.63
C GLU A 57 0.49 -5.42 -23.02
N TYR A 58 1.02 -6.12 -22.01
CA TYR A 58 2.01 -7.18 -22.20
C TYR A 58 1.65 -8.40 -21.35
N THR A 59 0.81 -9.27 -21.87
CA THR A 59 0.29 -10.48 -21.19
C THR A 59 1.08 -11.71 -21.62
N PRO A 60 1.80 -12.39 -20.71
CA PRO A 60 2.38 -13.71 -20.99
C PRO A 60 1.30 -14.72 -21.40
N SER A 61 1.67 -15.67 -22.27
CA SER A 61 0.77 -16.76 -22.64
C SER A 61 0.55 -17.71 -21.45
N ASN A 62 -0.69 -18.05 -21.20
CA ASN A 62 -1.13 -19.03 -20.21
C ASN A 62 -1.55 -20.37 -20.84
N ASN A 63 -1.12 -20.66 -22.09
CA ASN A 63 -1.46 -21.89 -22.80
C ASN A 63 -1.15 -23.12 -21.94
N GLN A 64 -2.06 -24.08 -21.89
CA GLN A 64 -1.93 -25.30 -21.09
C GLN A 64 -0.75 -26.17 -21.56
N ASN A 65 -0.49 -26.22 -22.87
CA ASN A 65 0.67 -26.92 -23.41
C ASN A 65 1.95 -26.10 -23.11
N ILE A 66 2.85 -26.68 -22.33
CA ILE A 66 4.09 -26.04 -21.84
C ILE A 66 5.00 -25.62 -23.01
N PHE A 67 5.13 -26.43 -24.06
CA PHE A 67 5.98 -26.11 -25.22
C PHE A 67 5.42 -24.91 -25.99
N ILE A 68 4.13 -24.94 -26.31
CA ILE A 68 3.44 -23.82 -27.00
C ILE A 68 3.54 -22.56 -26.16
N ARG A 69 3.34 -22.67 -24.84
CA ARG A 69 3.47 -21.53 -23.89
C ARG A 69 4.88 -20.93 -23.91
N LYS A 70 5.94 -21.78 -23.89
CA LYS A 70 7.33 -21.31 -23.94
C LYS A 70 7.62 -20.60 -25.28
N ILE A 71 7.21 -21.18 -26.40
CA ILE A 71 7.42 -20.57 -27.73
C ILE A 71 6.69 -19.24 -27.84
N LYS A 72 5.39 -19.17 -27.48
CA LYS A 72 4.62 -17.91 -27.49
C LYS A 72 5.24 -16.85 -26.63
N ASN A 73 5.71 -17.20 -25.41
CA ASN A 73 6.35 -16.26 -24.51
C ASN A 73 7.71 -15.79 -25.04
N MET A 74 8.48 -16.65 -25.68
CA MET A 74 9.73 -16.29 -26.34
C MET A 74 9.47 -15.29 -27.48
N LEU A 75 8.51 -15.56 -28.36
CA LEU A 75 8.13 -14.65 -29.45
C LEU A 75 7.67 -13.28 -28.91
N LYS A 76 6.81 -13.26 -27.89
CA LYS A 76 6.38 -12.01 -27.26
C LYS A 76 7.56 -11.23 -26.68
N ARG A 77 8.53 -11.91 -26.04
CA ARG A 77 9.75 -11.27 -25.53
C ARG A 77 10.59 -10.66 -26.66
N VAL A 78 10.82 -11.42 -27.74
CA VAL A 78 11.56 -10.94 -28.91
C VAL A 78 10.87 -9.70 -29.50
N CYS A 79 9.57 -9.75 -29.73
CA CYS A 79 8.81 -8.59 -30.23
C CYS A 79 8.93 -7.38 -29.31
N PHE A 80 8.86 -7.57 -27.99
CA PHE A 80 9.01 -6.49 -27.04
C PHE A 80 10.42 -5.90 -27.07
N ILE A 81 11.46 -6.75 -27.13
CA ILE A 81 12.87 -6.33 -27.24
C ILE A 81 13.08 -5.50 -28.50
N LEU A 82 12.65 -5.98 -29.65
CA LEU A 82 12.82 -5.26 -30.94
C LEU A 82 12.14 -3.89 -30.91
N LYS A 83 11.01 -3.77 -30.23
CA LYS A 83 10.21 -2.54 -30.22
C LYS A 83 10.66 -1.55 -29.17
N TYR A 84 11.09 -1.98 -27.97
CA TYR A 84 11.22 -1.12 -26.81
C TYR A 84 12.59 -1.15 -26.11
N LYS A 85 13.54 -1.99 -26.52
CA LYS A 85 14.84 -2.10 -25.86
C LYS A 85 15.59 -0.77 -25.85
N ASN A 86 15.90 -0.30 -24.64
CA ASN A 86 16.66 0.95 -24.37
C ASN A 86 16.06 2.20 -25.06
N LYS A 87 14.74 2.26 -25.20
CA LYS A 87 14.05 3.41 -25.81
C LYS A 87 13.49 4.42 -24.81
N PHE A 88 13.69 4.15 -23.52
CA PHE A 88 13.26 5.01 -22.43
C PHE A 88 14.44 5.48 -21.60
N ASP A 89 14.35 6.71 -21.09
CA ASP A 89 15.39 7.28 -20.22
C ASP A 89 15.37 6.61 -18.85
N PHE A 90 14.17 6.24 -18.37
CA PHE A 90 13.96 5.51 -17.13
C PHE A 90 12.85 4.46 -17.30
N SER A 91 12.95 3.36 -16.54
CA SER A 91 11.86 2.39 -16.45
C SER A 91 11.75 1.77 -15.07
N ALA A 92 10.54 1.42 -14.65
CA ALA A 92 10.29 0.80 -13.36
C ALA A 92 9.35 -0.41 -13.44
N SER A 93 9.70 -1.49 -12.74
CA SER A 93 8.77 -2.53 -12.34
C SER A 93 8.11 -2.10 -11.03
N PHE A 94 6.90 -1.53 -11.11
CA PHE A 94 6.23 -0.95 -9.95
C PHE A 94 5.56 -1.99 -9.06
N ALA A 95 5.33 -3.21 -9.56
CA ALA A 95 4.74 -4.29 -8.80
C ALA A 95 5.67 -5.52 -8.80
N THR A 96 6.26 -5.83 -7.67
CA THR A 96 7.19 -6.96 -7.51
C THR A 96 6.56 -8.34 -7.76
N TYR A 97 5.24 -8.46 -7.67
CA TYR A 97 4.54 -9.71 -7.98
C TYR A 97 4.37 -9.96 -9.49
N SER A 98 4.75 -9.02 -10.37
CA SER A 98 4.74 -9.20 -11.83
C SER A 98 6.11 -9.54 -12.38
N LEU A 99 6.36 -10.82 -12.67
CA LEU A 99 7.58 -11.26 -13.37
C LEU A 99 7.67 -10.71 -14.80
N ALA A 100 6.53 -10.52 -15.44
CA ALA A 100 6.44 -9.90 -16.75
C ALA A 100 6.84 -8.41 -16.67
N GLY A 101 6.36 -7.70 -15.65
CA GLY A 101 6.76 -6.31 -15.37
C GLY A 101 8.26 -6.16 -15.13
N SER A 102 8.86 -7.08 -14.38
CA SER A 102 10.32 -7.11 -14.17
C SER A 102 11.08 -7.24 -15.50
N PHE A 103 10.67 -8.13 -16.39
CA PHE A 103 11.27 -8.24 -17.72
C PHE A 103 11.09 -6.96 -18.56
N VAL A 104 9.87 -6.42 -18.58
CA VAL A 104 9.51 -5.21 -19.33
C VAL A 104 10.39 -4.03 -18.90
N ALA A 105 10.49 -3.77 -17.61
CA ALA A 105 11.29 -2.65 -17.09
C ALA A 105 12.77 -2.79 -17.44
N ARG A 106 13.39 -3.94 -17.17
CA ARG A 106 14.82 -4.19 -17.49
C ARG A 106 15.13 -4.14 -18.98
N THR A 107 14.15 -4.37 -19.82
CA THR A 107 14.33 -4.30 -21.29
C THR A 107 14.21 -2.84 -21.79
N ALA A 108 13.29 -2.08 -21.22
CA ALA A 108 12.92 -0.75 -21.73
C ALA A 108 14.02 0.30 -21.51
N SER A 109 14.77 0.22 -20.39
CA SER A 109 15.86 1.14 -20.09
C SER A 109 17.02 0.45 -19.37
N LYS A 110 18.24 0.95 -19.58
CA LYS A 110 19.40 0.63 -18.73
C LYS A 110 19.27 1.27 -17.34
N ASN A 111 18.61 2.43 -17.26
CA ASN A 111 18.25 3.11 -16.01
C ASN A 111 16.93 2.54 -15.50
N SER A 112 16.98 1.33 -14.94
CA SER A 112 15.77 0.60 -14.53
C SER A 112 15.69 0.43 -13.02
N ALA A 113 14.46 0.47 -12.47
CA ALA A 113 14.17 0.31 -11.05
C ALA A 113 13.23 -0.89 -10.79
N LEU A 114 13.48 -1.60 -9.68
CA LEU A 114 12.55 -2.53 -9.06
C LEU A 114 11.90 -1.83 -7.87
N TRP A 115 10.58 -1.67 -7.87
CA TRP A 115 9.85 -0.98 -6.80
C TRP A 115 9.18 -1.97 -5.85
N VAL A 116 9.49 -1.87 -4.57
CA VAL A 116 9.14 -2.85 -3.55
C VAL A 116 8.16 -2.23 -2.56
N HIS A 117 6.91 -2.70 -2.58
CA HIS A 117 5.78 -2.16 -1.81
C HIS A 117 5.42 -2.97 -0.57
N THR A 118 6.24 -3.94 -0.17
CA THR A 118 5.95 -4.82 0.96
C THR A 118 7.24 -5.16 1.68
N ASN A 119 7.22 -5.29 2.99
CA ASN A 119 8.32 -5.90 3.71
C ASN A 119 8.28 -7.43 3.53
N TYR A 120 9.01 -7.91 2.53
CA TYR A 120 9.01 -9.34 2.17
C TYR A 120 9.72 -10.22 3.19
N LEU A 121 10.61 -9.69 4.04
CA LEU A 121 11.23 -10.51 5.07
C LEU A 121 10.19 -10.92 6.12
N THR A 122 9.40 -9.96 6.56
CA THR A 122 8.26 -10.22 7.47
C THR A 122 7.18 -11.05 6.78
N TYR A 123 6.86 -10.76 5.51
CA TYR A 123 5.91 -11.55 4.71
C TYR A 123 6.28 -13.05 4.68
N PHE A 124 7.56 -13.38 4.59
CA PHE A 124 8.05 -14.75 4.60
C PHE A 124 8.36 -15.27 6.01
N ASN A 125 7.83 -14.65 7.07
CA ASN A 125 8.07 -15.03 8.47
C ASN A 125 9.56 -15.18 8.79
N MET A 126 10.39 -14.21 8.37
CA MET A 126 11.84 -14.17 8.56
C MET A 126 12.62 -15.31 7.87
N ASP A 127 11.98 -16.02 6.92
CA ASP A 127 12.66 -17.07 6.13
C ASP A 127 13.58 -16.43 5.07
N ILE A 128 14.86 -16.32 5.40
CA ILE A 128 15.90 -15.74 4.55
C ILE A 128 16.02 -16.46 3.20
N ASN A 129 15.79 -17.78 3.15
CA ASN A 129 15.93 -18.56 1.91
C ASN A 129 14.79 -18.24 0.94
N LYS A 130 13.54 -18.17 1.45
CA LYS A 130 12.38 -17.73 0.65
C LYS A 130 12.57 -16.30 0.17
N PHE A 131 13.02 -15.42 1.04
CA PHE A 131 13.32 -14.03 0.73
C PHE A 131 14.36 -13.90 -0.40
N LYS A 132 15.54 -14.54 -0.26
CA LYS A 132 16.58 -14.54 -1.30
C LYS A 132 16.09 -15.12 -2.62
N ASN A 133 15.34 -16.23 -2.58
CA ASN A 133 14.80 -16.85 -3.78
C ASN A 133 13.78 -15.96 -4.49
N TYR A 134 12.91 -15.27 -3.74
CA TYR A 134 11.94 -14.33 -4.29
C TYR A 134 12.62 -13.23 -5.10
N PHE A 135 13.60 -12.53 -4.53
CA PHE A 135 14.32 -11.48 -5.23
C PHE A 135 15.15 -12.02 -6.40
N LYS A 136 15.73 -13.22 -6.26
CA LYS A 136 16.47 -13.89 -7.36
C LYS A 136 15.57 -14.15 -8.57
N ILE A 137 14.33 -14.62 -8.37
CA ILE A 137 13.36 -14.84 -9.44
C ILE A 137 13.03 -13.53 -10.17
N LEU A 138 12.97 -12.41 -9.46
CA LEU A 138 12.77 -11.07 -10.03
C LEU A 138 14.01 -10.57 -10.80
N ASN A 139 15.14 -11.25 -10.71
CA ASN A 139 16.43 -10.80 -11.24
C ASN A 139 16.83 -9.40 -10.70
N TYR A 140 16.66 -9.19 -9.38
CA TYR A 140 16.88 -7.91 -8.72
C TYR A 140 18.25 -7.29 -9.01
N ASN A 141 19.30 -8.09 -9.16
CA ASN A 141 20.68 -7.67 -9.43
C ASN A 141 20.86 -7.03 -10.82
N MET A 142 19.94 -7.26 -11.75
CA MET A 142 19.95 -6.69 -13.11
C MET A 142 19.29 -5.29 -13.18
N PHE A 143 18.69 -4.84 -12.11
CA PHE A 143 18.19 -3.46 -12.01
C PHE A 143 19.31 -2.53 -11.59
N LYS A 144 19.27 -1.30 -12.08
CA LYS A 144 20.19 -0.25 -11.65
C LYS A 144 19.81 0.27 -10.27
N HIS A 145 18.51 0.33 -9.97
CA HIS A 145 17.96 0.81 -8.71
C HIS A 145 16.97 -0.19 -8.10
N ILE A 146 16.90 -0.23 -6.79
CA ILE A 146 15.87 -0.95 -6.02
C ILE A 146 15.27 0.09 -5.07
N ILE A 147 13.98 0.36 -5.24
CA ILE A 147 13.27 1.40 -4.52
C ILE A 147 12.30 0.74 -3.52
N PHE A 148 12.44 1.05 -2.26
CA PHE A 148 11.54 0.62 -1.19
C PHE A 148 10.61 1.76 -0.78
N VAL A 149 9.38 1.45 -0.43
CA VAL A 149 8.42 2.45 0.04
C VAL A 149 8.56 2.75 1.54
N SER A 150 9.46 2.06 2.26
CA SER A 150 9.73 2.30 3.67
C SER A 150 11.20 2.05 4.02
N ARG A 151 11.68 2.73 5.09
CA ARG A 151 13.03 2.53 5.65
C ARG A 151 13.19 1.12 6.19
N ASN A 152 12.19 0.66 6.94
CA ASN A 152 12.19 -0.67 7.55
C ASN A 152 12.37 -1.78 6.51
N ALA A 153 11.61 -1.77 5.41
CA ALA A 153 11.75 -2.78 4.35
C ALA A 153 13.11 -2.70 3.63
N LYS A 154 13.66 -1.49 3.44
CA LYS A 154 15.01 -1.29 2.90
C LYS A 154 16.07 -1.86 3.83
N ASP A 155 15.99 -1.59 5.12
CA ASP A 155 17.01 -2.01 6.10
C ASP A 155 17.01 -3.54 6.27
N ASP A 156 15.83 -4.16 6.28
CA ASP A 156 15.68 -5.62 6.24
C ASP A 156 16.30 -6.22 4.96
N PHE A 157 16.09 -5.60 3.81
CA PHE A 157 16.73 -6.03 2.57
C PHE A 157 18.26 -5.91 2.64
N LEU A 158 18.78 -4.79 3.13
CA LEU A 158 20.22 -4.54 3.24
C LEU A 158 20.88 -5.40 4.32
N SER A 159 20.17 -5.84 5.34
CA SER A 159 20.69 -6.80 6.32
C SER A 159 21.12 -8.12 5.67
N ILE A 160 20.48 -8.47 4.55
CA ILE A 160 20.72 -9.71 3.79
C ILE A 160 21.61 -9.49 2.56
N PHE A 161 21.47 -8.32 1.89
CA PHE A 161 22.17 -7.96 0.65
C PHE A 161 23.02 -6.70 0.84
N GLN A 162 23.97 -6.74 1.79
CA GLN A 162 24.79 -5.59 2.22
C GLN A 162 25.57 -4.92 1.08
N ASN A 163 25.98 -5.69 0.06
CA ASN A 163 26.73 -5.20 -1.09
C ASN A 163 25.93 -4.36 -2.08
N LEU A 164 24.62 -4.14 -1.84
CA LEU A 164 23.74 -3.39 -2.73
C LEU A 164 23.39 -1.99 -2.23
N LYS A 165 24.03 -1.51 -1.16
CA LYS A 165 23.72 -0.23 -0.50
C LYS A 165 23.64 0.94 -1.50
N ASP A 166 24.50 1.00 -2.49
CA ASP A 166 24.57 2.09 -3.48
C ASP A 166 23.44 2.05 -4.53
N LYS A 167 22.68 0.94 -4.58
CA LYS A 167 21.56 0.76 -5.51
C LYS A 167 20.19 0.87 -4.83
N VAL A 168 20.14 0.98 -3.51
CA VAL A 168 18.91 0.90 -2.74
C VAL A 168 18.49 2.26 -2.23
N TYR A 169 17.25 2.62 -2.50
CA TYR A 169 16.66 3.91 -2.17
C TYR A 169 15.37 3.73 -1.40
N VAL A 170 14.98 4.74 -0.61
CA VAL A 170 13.63 4.85 -0.05
C VAL A 170 12.90 5.93 -0.80
N CYS A 171 11.70 5.59 -1.26
CA CYS A 171 10.78 6.53 -1.86
C CYS A 171 9.35 6.14 -1.46
N ASN A 172 8.80 6.86 -0.51
CA ASN A 172 7.44 6.69 -0.05
C ASN A 172 6.44 6.98 -1.18
N ASN A 173 5.16 6.65 -0.97
CA ASN A 173 4.12 6.86 -1.96
C ASN A 173 3.72 8.34 -2.02
N VAL A 174 3.65 8.90 -3.21
CA VAL A 174 3.02 10.22 -3.46
C VAL A 174 1.51 10.12 -3.18
N ILE A 175 0.91 11.16 -2.61
CA ILE A 175 -0.49 11.18 -2.24
C ILE A 175 -1.24 12.39 -2.79
N ASP A 176 -2.45 12.16 -3.31
CA ASP A 176 -3.34 13.23 -3.78
C ASP A 176 -4.15 13.82 -2.61
N TYR A 177 -3.48 14.63 -1.78
CA TYR A 177 -4.06 15.18 -0.57
C TYR A 177 -5.27 16.11 -0.84
N ARG A 178 -5.27 16.85 -1.95
CA ARG A 178 -6.37 17.75 -2.32
C ARG A 178 -7.66 16.97 -2.61
N LYS A 179 -7.50 15.86 -3.33
CA LYS A 179 -8.60 14.95 -3.61
C LYS A 179 -9.12 14.28 -2.34
N ILE A 180 -8.24 13.82 -1.45
CA ILE A 180 -8.63 13.21 -0.17
C ILE A 180 -9.45 14.21 0.65
N GLN A 181 -8.97 15.45 0.81
CA GLN A 181 -9.67 16.50 1.54
C GLN A 181 -11.02 16.88 0.92
N ALA A 182 -11.12 16.86 -0.41
CA ALA A 182 -12.40 17.13 -1.11
C ALA A 182 -13.40 15.99 -0.88
N LEU A 183 -12.96 14.73 -1.11
CA LEU A 183 -13.81 13.55 -0.98
C LEU A 183 -14.24 13.27 0.47
N ALA A 184 -13.45 13.70 1.46
CA ALA A 184 -13.80 13.55 2.87
C ALA A 184 -15.02 14.40 3.30
N LYS A 185 -15.37 15.42 2.51
CA LYS A 185 -16.54 16.29 2.77
C LYS A 185 -17.85 15.72 2.23
N GLU A 186 -17.79 14.63 1.47
CA GLU A 186 -19.00 13.98 0.95
C GLU A 186 -19.82 13.34 2.09
N GLU A 187 -21.12 13.21 1.89
CA GLU A 187 -21.99 12.53 2.85
C GLU A 187 -21.73 11.02 2.88
N ASN A 188 -22.04 10.40 3.99
CA ASN A 188 -22.03 8.95 4.18
C ASN A 188 -23.28 8.49 4.95
N GLU A 189 -23.54 7.18 4.95
CA GLU A 189 -24.72 6.60 5.56
C GLU A 189 -24.65 6.46 7.09
N VAL A 190 -23.47 6.66 7.69
CA VAL A 190 -23.24 6.49 9.14
C VAL A 190 -23.28 7.85 9.83
N LYS A 191 -24.13 8.00 10.83
CA LYS A 191 -24.16 9.19 11.67
C LYS A 191 -23.19 9.02 12.84
N LYS A 192 -22.37 10.02 13.08
CA LYS A 192 -21.52 10.09 14.28
C LYS A 192 -22.42 10.27 15.52
N ASP A 193 -22.08 9.53 16.57
CA ASP A 193 -22.57 9.77 17.92
C ASP A 193 -21.43 10.36 18.73
N GLU A 194 -21.54 11.62 19.12
CA GLU A 194 -20.49 12.37 19.81
C GLU A 194 -20.17 11.81 21.20
N ASN A 195 -21.05 10.99 21.76
CA ASN A 195 -20.85 10.35 23.07
C ASN A 195 -20.13 8.99 22.97
N ILE A 196 -19.88 8.51 21.75
CA ILE A 196 -19.30 7.19 21.52
C ILE A 196 -17.99 7.30 20.75
N THR A 197 -16.88 6.90 21.39
CA THR A 197 -15.61 6.80 20.68
C THR A 197 -15.69 5.84 19.50
N THR A 198 -15.43 6.36 18.31
CA THR A 198 -15.52 5.62 17.05
C THR A 198 -14.14 5.41 16.44
N PHE A 199 -13.71 4.16 16.35
CA PHE A 199 -12.51 3.75 15.64
C PHE A 199 -12.82 3.40 14.20
N LEU A 200 -11.88 3.67 13.29
CA LEU A 200 -11.98 3.33 11.87
C LEU A 200 -10.84 2.40 11.46
N ASN A 201 -11.17 1.30 10.82
CA ASN A 201 -10.19 0.51 10.09
C ASN A 201 -10.53 0.52 8.59
N VAL A 202 -9.57 0.87 7.76
CA VAL A 202 -9.70 0.85 6.29
C VAL A 202 -8.69 -0.09 5.71
N GLY A 203 -9.16 -1.14 5.04
CA GLY A 203 -8.25 -2.11 4.44
C GLY A 203 -8.90 -3.36 3.91
N ARG A 204 -8.10 -4.18 3.23
CA ARG A 204 -8.53 -5.49 2.76
C ARG A 204 -8.70 -6.45 3.94
N HIS A 205 -9.79 -7.20 3.95
CA HIS A 205 -10.02 -8.23 4.95
C HIS A 205 -9.18 -9.48 4.63
N GLU A 206 -7.94 -9.46 5.09
CA GLU A 206 -6.94 -10.50 4.88
C GLU A 206 -6.21 -10.78 6.21
N GLU A 207 -6.51 -11.90 6.83
CA GLU A 207 -6.01 -12.24 8.16
C GLU A 207 -4.48 -12.40 8.20
N LEU A 208 -3.89 -12.88 7.11
CA LEU A 208 -2.44 -13.04 7.04
C LEU A 208 -1.69 -11.70 7.26
N ALA A 209 -2.21 -10.61 6.68
CA ALA A 209 -1.57 -9.30 6.72
C ALA A 209 -2.20 -8.36 7.75
N LYS A 210 -3.53 -8.22 7.76
CA LYS A 210 -4.25 -7.19 8.52
C LYS A 210 -4.63 -7.58 9.94
N LYS A 211 -4.72 -8.90 10.23
CA LYS A 211 -4.92 -9.42 11.59
C LYS A 211 -6.10 -8.78 12.33
N LEU A 212 -7.25 -8.60 11.66
CA LEU A 212 -8.42 -8.03 12.31
C LEU A 212 -8.97 -8.89 13.46
N THR A 213 -8.61 -10.16 13.52
CA THR A 213 -8.90 -10.99 14.70
C THR A 213 -8.35 -10.39 15.99
N ARG A 214 -7.16 -9.73 15.95
CA ARG A 214 -6.60 -9.04 17.12
C ARG A 214 -7.46 -7.87 17.56
N LEU A 215 -7.93 -7.07 16.60
CA LEU A 215 -8.83 -5.94 16.87
C LEU A 215 -10.13 -6.41 17.51
N ILE A 216 -10.74 -7.46 16.96
CA ILE A 216 -12.00 -8.02 17.47
C ILE A 216 -11.81 -8.56 18.90
N LEU A 217 -10.71 -9.26 19.16
CA LEU A 217 -10.43 -9.79 20.51
C LEU A 217 -10.08 -8.68 21.53
N ALA A 218 -9.38 -7.63 21.12
CA ALA A 218 -9.16 -6.44 21.96
C ALA A 218 -10.49 -5.74 22.26
N SER A 219 -11.39 -5.65 21.28
CA SER A 219 -12.73 -5.10 21.46
C SER A 219 -13.60 -5.89 22.43
N LYS A 220 -13.46 -7.23 22.46
CA LYS A 220 -14.11 -8.08 23.47
C LYS A 220 -13.71 -7.66 24.89
N LYS A 221 -12.42 -7.41 25.12
CA LYS A 221 -11.91 -6.99 26.44
C LYS A 221 -12.48 -5.62 26.82
N LEU A 222 -12.45 -4.64 25.90
CA LEU A 222 -13.05 -3.32 26.11
C LEU A 222 -14.52 -3.41 26.52
N LYS A 223 -15.31 -4.23 25.81
CA LYS A 223 -16.72 -4.44 26.13
C LYS A 223 -16.90 -5.09 27.50
N SER A 224 -16.06 -6.07 27.85
CA SER A 224 -16.12 -6.75 29.16
C SER A 224 -15.82 -5.79 30.30
N ASP A 225 -14.97 -4.78 30.07
CA ASP A 225 -14.63 -3.75 31.04
C ASP A 225 -15.64 -2.57 31.06
N GLY A 226 -16.71 -2.67 30.27
CA GLY A 226 -17.82 -1.71 30.26
C GLY A 226 -17.59 -0.46 29.41
N PHE A 227 -16.56 -0.42 28.55
CA PHE A 227 -16.33 0.70 27.66
C PHE A 227 -17.39 0.77 26.53
N ILE A 228 -17.81 2.00 26.20
CA ILE A 228 -18.74 2.28 25.09
C ILE A 228 -17.92 2.76 23.91
N PHE A 229 -17.98 2.01 22.82
CA PHE A 229 -17.22 2.31 21.60
C PHE A 229 -17.88 1.71 20.36
N LYS A 230 -17.49 2.22 19.19
CA LYS A 230 -17.79 1.64 17.87
C LYS A 230 -16.53 1.45 17.05
N ILE A 231 -16.54 0.45 16.18
CA ILE A 231 -15.51 0.23 15.16
C ILE A 231 -16.17 0.14 13.81
N LEU A 232 -15.74 0.97 12.89
CA LEU A 232 -16.15 0.94 11.49
C LEU A 232 -15.09 0.18 10.69
N LEU A 233 -15.48 -0.93 10.06
CA LEU A 233 -14.62 -1.72 9.18
C LEU A 233 -14.99 -1.40 7.72
N VAL A 234 -14.16 -0.60 7.07
CA VAL A 234 -14.30 -0.24 5.65
C VAL A 234 -13.37 -1.11 4.83
N GLY A 235 -13.93 -2.03 4.08
CA GLY A 235 -13.19 -2.98 3.27
C GLY A 235 -13.92 -4.29 3.08
N ASP A 236 -13.28 -5.19 2.37
CA ASP A 236 -13.76 -6.54 2.08
C ASP A 236 -12.57 -7.42 1.71
N GLY A 237 -12.74 -8.74 1.77
CA GLY A 237 -11.71 -9.69 1.39
C GLY A 237 -12.07 -11.13 1.69
N GLN A 238 -11.12 -12.02 1.44
CA GLN A 238 -11.32 -13.46 1.60
C GLN A 238 -11.68 -13.89 3.03
N ASP A 239 -11.27 -13.11 4.04
CA ASP A 239 -11.46 -13.43 5.44
C ASP A 239 -12.62 -12.64 6.09
N THR A 240 -13.46 -11.94 5.30
CA THR A 240 -14.63 -11.19 5.82
C THR A 240 -15.55 -12.07 6.64
N ASN A 241 -15.88 -13.27 6.16
CA ASN A 241 -16.75 -14.21 6.88
C ASN A 241 -16.13 -14.66 8.21
N LEU A 242 -14.81 -14.93 8.26
CA LEU A 242 -14.08 -15.25 9.47
C LEU A 242 -14.28 -14.16 10.54
N TYR A 243 -14.17 -12.90 10.16
CA TYR A 243 -14.33 -11.78 11.08
C TYR A 243 -15.78 -11.61 11.53
N GLN A 244 -16.76 -11.77 10.63
CA GLN A 244 -18.17 -11.70 10.97
C GLN A 244 -18.58 -12.80 11.94
N ASP A 245 -18.09 -14.02 11.74
CA ASP A 245 -18.36 -15.14 12.63
C ASP A 245 -17.70 -14.91 14.02
N LEU A 246 -16.49 -14.36 14.06
CA LEU A 246 -15.84 -14.02 15.31
C LEU A 246 -16.58 -12.90 16.06
N VAL A 247 -17.03 -11.87 15.37
CA VAL A 247 -17.85 -10.78 15.94
C VAL A 247 -19.15 -11.33 16.56
N LYS A 248 -19.83 -12.26 15.87
CA LYS A 248 -21.04 -12.92 16.41
C LYS A 248 -20.70 -13.76 17.64
N LYS A 249 -19.65 -14.59 17.57
CA LYS A 249 -19.20 -15.44 18.67
C LYS A 249 -18.89 -14.64 19.94
N GLU A 250 -18.30 -13.47 19.79
CA GLU A 250 -17.90 -12.61 20.89
C GLU A 250 -18.98 -11.56 21.27
N ASN A 251 -20.19 -11.65 20.67
CA ASN A 251 -21.32 -10.75 20.92
C ASN A 251 -21.01 -9.25 20.67
N LEU A 252 -20.25 -8.95 19.62
CA LEU A 252 -19.77 -7.59 19.30
C LEU A 252 -20.55 -6.92 18.15
N GLN A 253 -21.71 -7.44 17.75
CA GLN A 253 -22.46 -6.94 16.57
C GLN A 253 -22.89 -5.48 16.69
N GLU A 254 -23.13 -4.99 17.92
CA GLU A 254 -23.47 -3.60 18.17
C GLU A 254 -22.24 -2.67 18.20
N ASN A 255 -21.04 -3.23 18.42
CA ASN A 255 -19.80 -2.48 18.51
C ASN A 255 -19.05 -2.42 17.17
N ILE A 256 -19.07 -3.48 16.36
CA ILE A 256 -18.28 -3.61 15.14
C ILE A 256 -19.19 -3.67 13.92
N ILE A 257 -19.08 -2.65 13.05
CA ILE A 257 -19.93 -2.44 11.89
C ILE A 257 -19.11 -2.70 10.63
N PHE A 258 -19.52 -3.71 9.85
CA PHE A 258 -18.95 -4.00 8.53
C PHE A 258 -19.63 -3.14 7.47
N LEU A 259 -18.90 -2.19 6.91
CA LEU A 259 -19.41 -1.28 5.89
C LEU A 259 -19.19 -1.80 4.46
N GLY A 260 -18.42 -2.89 4.32
CA GLY A 260 -18.05 -3.40 3.02
C GLY A 260 -17.07 -2.48 2.29
N ARG A 261 -16.82 -2.79 1.01
CA ARG A 261 -15.94 -2.00 0.16
C ARG A 261 -16.59 -0.68 -0.23
N LYS A 262 -15.88 0.42 -0.01
CA LYS A 262 -16.29 1.77 -0.42
C LYS A 262 -15.37 2.32 -1.51
N GLN A 263 -15.96 2.98 -2.51
CA GLN A 263 -15.19 3.71 -3.52
C GLN A 263 -14.54 4.98 -2.95
N ASN A 264 -15.25 5.64 -2.04
CA ASN A 264 -14.77 6.77 -1.25
C ASN A 264 -14.82 6.42 0.24
N PRO A 265 -13.67 6.07 0.87
CA PRO A 265 -13.61 5.77 2.29
C PRO A 265 -13.47 7.02 3.18
N TYR A 266 -13.12 8.17 2.61
CA TYR A 266 -12.70 9.35 3.36
C TYR A 266 -13.77 10.01 4.24
N PRO A 267 -15.08 10.00 3.91
CA PRO A 267 -16.10 10.50 4.82
C PRO A 267 -16.15 9.76 6.17
N TYR A 268 -15.74 8.49 6.19
CA TYR A 268 -15.68 7.72 7.43
C TYR A 268 -14.53 8.13 8.35
N PHE A 269 -13.46 8.72 7.80
CA PHE A 269 -12.43 9.35 8.64
C PHE A 269 -13.01 10.54 9.41
N ASN A 270 -13.85 11.37 8.78
CA ASN A 270 -14.42 12.54 9.45
C ASN A 270 -15.29 12.19 10.64
N ILE A 271 -16.05 11.12 10.56
CA ILE A 271 -16.95 10.67 11.64
C ILE A 271 -16.27 9.77 12.66
N SER A 272 -15.01 9.39 12.46
CA SER A 272 -14.22 8.61 13.41
C SER A 272 -13.35 9.51 14.27
N ASP A 273 -13.01 9.04 15.47
CA ASP A 273 -12.12 9.72 16.39
C ASP A 273 -10.68 9.26 16.23
N CYS A 274 -10.48 8.01 15.83
CA CYS A 274 -9.17 7.40 15.68
C CYS A 274 -9.16 6.35 14.57
N VAL A 275 -8.08 6.30 13.82
CA VAL A 275 -7.83 5.23 12.84
C VAL A 275 -7.00 4.13 13.49
N ILE A 276 -7.38 2.86 13.29
CA ILE A 276 -6.70 1.73 13.91
C ILE A 276 -6.23 0.69 12.89
N LEU A 277 -4.96 0.29 12.98
CA LEU A 277 -4.35 -0.76 12.18
C LEU A 277 -3.73 -1.82 13.08
N THR A 278 -4.00 -3.09 12.78
CA THR A 278 -3.52 -4.24 13.57
C THR A 278 -2.65 -5.20 12.76
N SER A 279 -2.07 -4.70 11.68
CA SER A 279 -1.33 -5.48 10.69
C SER A 279 -0.09 -6.19 11.24
N ASP A 280 0.27 -7.31 10.62
CA ASP A 280 1.54 -8.02 10.87
C ASP A 280 2.69 -7.44 10.04
N TYR A 281 2.40 -7.05 8.81
CA TYR A 281 3.37 -6.43 7.91
C TYR A 281 2.67 -5.47 6.95
N GLU A 282 3.40 -4.44 6.56
CA GLU A 282 3.02 -3.44 5.55
C GLU A 282 4.25 -3.05 4.72
N GLY A 283 4.01 -2.38 3.60
CA GLY A 283 5.06 -1.59 2.95
C GLY A 283 5.23 -0.25 3.65
N TYR A 284 4.44 0.73 3.21
CA TYR A 284 4.13 1.95 3.94
C TYR A 284 2.60 2.15 3.82
N PRO A 285 1.84 2.01 4.91
CA PRO A 285 0.38 2.07 4.82
C PRO A 285 -0.09 3.43 4.30
N VAL A 286 -0.78 3.45 3.17
CA VAL A 286 -1.37 4.68 2.62
C VAL A 286 -2.34 5.31 3.63
N VAL A 287 -2.99 4.48 4.43
CA VAL A 287 -3.91 4.92 5.52
C VAL A 287 -3.21 5.81 6.55
N PHE A 288 -1.89 5.69 6.78
CA PHE A 288 -1.14 6.65 7.61
C PHE A 288 -1.21 8.05 7.03
N LEU A 289 -0.90 8.18 5.74
CA LEU A 289 -0.95 9.47 5.04
C LEU A 289 -2.36 10.04 5.00
N GLU A 290 -3.36 9.20 4.73
CA GLU A 290 -4.77 9.58 4.72
C GLU A 290 -5.22 10.11 6.09
N SER A 291 -4.84 9.43 7.17
CA SER A 291 -5.12 9.87 8.54
C SER A 291 -4.44 11.20 8.88
N MET A 292 -3.15 11.35 8.56
CA MET A 292 -2.41 12.59 8.82
C MET A 292 -2.98 13.77 8.04
N ILE A 293 -3.37 13.57 6.75
CA ILE A 293 -4.02 14.59 5.92
C ILE A 293 -5.36 15.03 6.50
N LEU A 294 -6.13 14.08 7.04
CA LEU A 294 -7.46 14.32 7.61
C LEU A 294 -7.42 14.64 9.11
N ASN A 295 -6.21 14.83 9.64
CA ASN A 295 -5.98 15.16 11.05
C ASN A 295 -6.65 14.18 12.02
N LYS A 296 -6.49 12.87 11.76
CA LYS A 296 -7.03 11.80 12.59
C LYS A 296 -5.92 11.08 13.33
N PRO A 297 -5.99 10.94 14.66
CA PRO A 297 -5.07 10.13 15.42
C PRO A 297 -5.04 8.67 14.94
N ILE A 298 -3.91 8.02 15.12
CA ILE A 298 -3.67 6.65 14.64
C ILE A 298 -3.26 5.75 15.81
N ILE A 299 -3.87 4.57 15.90
CA ILE A 299 -3.33 3.46 16.69
C ILE A 299 -2.85 2.41 15.70
N THR A 300 -1.59 2.03 15.78
CA THR A 300 -1.03 1.03 14.85
C THR A 300 -0.09 0.06 15.53
N THR A 301 -0.13 -1.19 15.12
CA THR A 301 0.96 -2.13 15.44
C THR A 301 2.28 -1.64 14.87
N LYS A 302 3.41 -2.02 15.48
CA LYS A 302 4.76 -1.69 14.99
C LYS A 302 5.03 -2.38 13.64
N VAL A 303 4.57 -1.73 12.58
CA VAL A 303 4.75 -2.15 11.18
C VAL A 303 5.30 -1.01 10.35
N SER A 304 6.05 -1.33 9.31
CA SER A 304 6.65 -0.30 8.44
C SER A 304 7.48 0.72 9.26
N ASP A 305 7.40 1.97 8.87
CA ASP A 305 8.05 3.10 9.55
C ASP A 305 7.11 3.70 10.62
N PHE A 306 6.70 2.87 11.60
CA PHE A 306 5.76 3.25 12.65
C PHE A 306 6.27 4.43 13.51
N GLU A 307 7.58 4.68 13.53
CA GLU A 307 8.21 5.81 14.21
C GLU A 307 7.73 7.16 13.65
N ASP A 308 7.20 7.19 12.44
CA ASP A 308 6.59 8.38 11.87
C ASP A 308 5.26 8.73 12.57
N ILE A 309 4.62 7.76 13.23
CA ILE A 309 3.35 7.90 13.93
C ILE A 309 3.55 8.08 15.44
N GLU A 310 4.50 7.33 16.02
CA GLU A 310 4.66 7.21 17.47
C GLU A 310 4.86 8.55 18.16
N GLY A 311 3.93 8.90 19.05
CA GLY A 311 3.98 10.13 19.87
C GLY A 311 3.76 11.43 19.11
N LYS A 312 3.62 11.40 17.77
CA LYS A 312 3.38 12.56 16.90
C LYS A 312 1.93 12.60 16.41
N PHE A 313 1.49 11.49 15.81
CA PHE A 313 0.16 11.33 15.23
C PHE A 313 -0.68 10.27 15.93
N GLY A 314 -0.16 9.60 16.96
CA GLY A 314 -0.90 8.57 17.66
C GLY A 314 -0.06 7.65 18.53
N TYR A 315 -0.62 6.48 18.80
CA TYR A 315 0.00 5.43 19.61
C TYR A 315 0.45 4.27 18.74
N THR A 316 1.55 3.63 19.15
CA THR A 316 1.99 2.36 18.57
C THR A 316 1.78 1.22 19.57
N THR A 317 1.58 0.01 19.05
CA THR A 317 1.34 -1.19 19.84
C THR A 317 2.27 -2.32 19.41
N GLU A 318 2.58 -3.21 20.33
CA GLU A 318 3.07 -4.54 19.97
C GLU A 318 1.97 -5.32 19.23
N LYS A 319 2.35 -6.37 18.54
CA LYS A 319 1.42 -7.21 17.74
C LYS A 319 0.63 -8.19 18.61
N THR A 320 0.11 -7.73 19.74
CA THR A 320 -0.64 -8.52 20.72
C THR A 320 -2.04 -7.95 20.96
N VAL A 321 -2.97 -8.80 21.31
CA VAL A 321 -4.34 -8.40 21.67
C VAL A 321 -4.31 -7.46 22.87
N GLU A 322 -3.44 -7.75 23.84
CA GLU A 322 -3.33 -7.02 25.10
C GLU A 322 -2.91 -5.58 24.88
N ASP A 323 -1.82 -5.36 24.12
CA ASP A 323 -1.31 -4.00 23.92
C ASP A 323 -2.25 -3.16 23.03
N ILE A 324 -2.92 -3.79 22.06
CA ILE A 324 -3.97 -3.13 21.27
C ILE A 324 -5.12 -2.70 22.18
N TYR A 325 -5.59 -3.57 23.08
CA TYR A 325 -6.62 -3.25 24.06
C TYR A 325 -6.19 -2.07 24.94
N GLU A 326 -4.97 -2.08 25.50
CA GLU A 326 -4.48 -1.01 26.37
C GLU A 326 -4.41 0.35 25.65
N LYS A 327 -3.99 0.37 24.36
CA LYS A 327 -3.95 1.64 23.60
C LYS A 327 -5.33 2.12 23.18
N MET A 328 -6.26 1.21 22.88
CA MET A 328 -7.66 1.59 22.62
C MET A 328 -8.31 2.14 23.88
N LYS A 329 -8.10 1.50 25.04
CA LYS A 329 -8.57 1.98 26.35
C LYS A 329 -8.01 3.36 26.67
N LEU A 330 -6.70 3.52 26.56
CA LEU A 330 -6.01 4.81 26.77
C LEU A 330 -6.59 5.91 25.88
N PHE A 331 -6.90 5.57 24.62
CA PHE A 331 -7.51 6.53 23.70
C PHE A 331 -8.95 6.90 24.10
N ILE A 332 -9.76 5.94 24.55
CA ILE A 332 -11.14 6.21 25.02
C ILE A 332 -11.11 7.13 26.24
N GLU A 333 -10.17 6.91 27.17
CA GLU A 333 -10.06 7.66 28.41
C GLU A 333 -9.47 9.08 28.23
N ASN A 334 -8.48 9.22 27.36
CA ASN A 334 -7.67 10.45 27.28
C ASN A 334 -7.60 11.09 25.88
N GLY A 335 -8.07 10.39 24.84
CA GLY A 335 -7.85 10.82 23.45
C GLY A 335 -6.38 10.78 23.04
N PHE A 336 -6.07 11.51 22.00
CA PHE A 336 -4.70 11.80 21.56
C PHE A 336 -4.67 13.17 20.87
N GLU A 337 -3.85 14.09 21.38
CA GLU A 337 -3.60 15.36 20.74
C GLU A 337 -2.47 15.20 19.72
N ILE A 338 -2.77 15.46 18.43
CA ILE A 338 -1.79 15.41 17.36
C ILE A 338 -0.79 16.55 17.55
N LYS A 339 0.49 16.19 17.66
CA LYS A 339 1.57 17.14 18.00
C LYS A 339 2.25 17.79 16.80
N GLU A 340 2.09 17.21 15.62
CA GLU A 340 2.72 17.70 14.39
C GLU A 340 1.65 17.91 13.31
N LYS A 341 1.79 19.01 12.55
CA LYS A 341 0.97 19.22 11.36
C LYS A 341 1.63 18.55 10.16
N PHE A 342 0.91 17.64 9.50
CA PHE A 342 1.40 17.01 8.28
C PHE A 342 1.28 17.95 7.08
N ASP A 343 2.42 18.29 6.49
CA ASP A 343 2.50 19.08 5.25
C ASP A 343 2.60 18.13 4.06
N ALA A 344 1.45 17.80 3.48
CA ALA A 344 1.36 16.85 2.37
C ALA A 344 1.98 17.39 1.06
N GLU A 345 2.02 18.70 0.88
CA GLU A 345 2.66 19.32 -0.30
C GLU A 345 4.18 19.21 -0.21
N LYS A 346 4.75 19.59 0.92
CA LYS A 346 6.19 19.42 1.19
C LYS A 346 6.60 17.95 1.08
N TYR A 347 5.83 17.05 1.69
CA TYR A 347 6.04 15.59 1.61
C TYR A 347 6.10 15.09 0.17
N ASN A 348 5.15 15.47 -0.67
CA ASN A 348 5.13 15.08 -2.09
C ASN A 348 6.32 15.66 -2.87
N ASN A 349 6.68 16.91 -2.61
CA ASN A 349 7.80 17.57 -3.28
C ASN A 349 9.13 16.88 -2.96
N GLU A 350 9.38 16.55 -1.69
CA GLU A 350 10.58 15.81 -1.28
C GLU A 350 10.68 14.43 -1.96
N ILE A 351 9.55 13.73 -2.14
CA ILE A 351 9.51 12.45 -2.86
C ILE A 351 9.88 12.65 -4.32
N ILE A 352 9.29 13.63 -5.00
CA ILE A 352 9.57 13.89 -6.43
C ILE A 352 11.02 14.30 -6.63
N GLU A 353 11.55 15.21 -5.80
CA GLU A 353 12.97 15.61 -5.85
C GLU A 353 13.92 14.42 -5.68
N ASN A 354 13.59 13.49 -4.78
CA ASN A 354 14.41 12.27 -4.59
C ASN A 354 14.30 11.33 -5.79
N LEU A 355 13.14 11.22 -6.42
CA LEU A 355 12.98 10.43 -7.63
C LEU A 355 13.71 11.03 -8.83
N GLU A 356 13.74 12.36 -8.97
CA GLU A 356 14.45 13.04 -10.06
C GLU A 356 15.96 12.80 -10.05
N LYS A 357 16.55 12.53 -8.89
CA LYS A 357 17.95 12.11 -8.75
C LYS A 357 18.22 10.70 -9.31
N ILE A 358 17.17 9.88 -9.43
CA ILE A 358 17.25 8.50 -9.92
C ILE A 358 16.89 8.41 -11.41
N PHE A 359 16.03 9.31 -11.90
CA PHE A 359 15.49 9.35 -13.28
C PHE A 359 16.52 9.70 -14.34
#